data_c2fe2feb8cecf4a420b61706a335d1d0
#
_entry.id   c2fe2feb8cecf4a420b61706a335d1d0
#
_cell.length_a   1.000
_cell.length_b   1.000
_cell.length_c   1.000
_cell.angle_alpha   90.00
_cell.angle_beta   90.00
_cell.angle_gamma   90.00
#
_symmetry.space_group_name_H-M   'P 1'
#
loop_
_entity.id
_entity.type
_entity.pdbx_description
1 polymer ?
#
loop_
_entity_poly.entity_id
_entity_poly.type
_entity_poly.pdbx_seq_one_letter_code
_entity_poly.pdbx_strand_id
1 'polypeptide(L)'
;MRRPSKDSPKLSAESQRLISISNAIVQAASRVEERAWERNLDTQLQKLLKTNHQDSIDAALNVLFKGDLAVYDVLMDGVEAVSESSTMTEQAKDGTETTWQVLLVAAPILAWTRFSIASGTIPGDILNTLTAHFSAHLLADNTKLAIAPTLYSIDQLPRTHAETYALTHKLAAAAHKGSTVKPAAPGPDTSQFLADTRYLLVAVVAPVGAPLFRWQEPQHHINFEAERENCLEQWRAQAGPNIARLLPGCGVELLLPEAYYVACREADKLIRPVSIRAAVHYLTNTLGVEPNDLRAVVAGFGDEASDNQVDEYRVGFTLRQSSDVVYGIVWPLYGQEDEDGTPMEGPAGGGDRPLAPLDEIVKHLNEVGITHVKRIGERYVAEYCDDCGAPLFADPSGELVHAEMPEDTPAGNEHFH
;
A
#
# COMPACT_ATOMS: atom_id res chain seq x y z
N MET A 1 -40.28 -7.30 24.37
CA MET A 1 -39.29 -6.20 24.54
C MET A 1 -37.94 -6.81 24.98
N ARG A 2 -36.99 -7.00 24.03
CA ARG A 2 -35.60 -7.35 24.35
C ARG A 2 -34.86 -6.07 24.69
N ARG A 3 -34.23 -6.04 25.87
CA ARG A 3 -33.33 -4.93 26.28
C ARG A 3 -32.15 -4.91 25.30
N PRO A 4 -31.73 -3.73 24.77
CA PRO A 4 -30.52 -3.63 23.99
C PRO A 4 -29.33 -4.07 24.84
N SER A 5 -28.44 -4.91 24.29
CA SER A 5 -27.23 -5.36 24.94
C SER A 5 -26.32 -4.13 25.14
N LYS A 6 -26.07 -3.81 26.40
CA LYS A 6 -25.07 -2.84 26.83
C LYS A 6 -23.71 -3.51 26.85
N ASP A 7 -23.04 -3.59 25.70
CA ASP A 7 -21.61 -3.90 25.69
C ASP A 7 -20.95 -3.28 24.46
N SER A 8 -20.98 -1.94 24.37
CA SER A 8 -19.91 -1.24 23.68
C SER A 8 -18.70 -1.30 24.61
N PRO A 9 -17.55 -1.84 24.20
CA PRO A 9 -16.36 -1.88 25.04
C PRO A 9 -16.04 -0.44 25.48
N LYS A 10 -15.87 -0.24 26.78
CA LYS A 10 -15.52 1.08 27.31
C LYS A 10 -14.15 1.46 26.74
N LEU A 11 -14.11 2.57 26.01
CA LEU A 11 -12.85 3.15 25.51
C LEU A 11 -11.89 3.40 26.69
N SER A 12 -10.61 3.12 26.44
CA SER A 12 -9.54 3.46 27.40
C SER A 12 -9.44 4.98 27.57
N ALA A 13 -8.84 5.42 28.66
CA ALA A 13 -8.58 6.85 28.88
C ALA A 13 -7.67 7.43 27.78
N GLU A 14 -6.73 6.63 27.28
CA GLU A 14 -5.85 6.96 26.18
C GLU A 14 -6.63 7.17 24.88
N SER A 15 -7.53 6.24 24.51
CA SER A 15 -8.38 6.36 23.33
C SER A 15 -9.28 7.60 23.38
N GLN A 16 -9.91 7.85 24.54
CA GLN A 16 -10.73 9.04 24.73
C GLN A 16 -9.93 10.34 24.59
N ARG A 17 -8.68 10.34 25.08
CA ARG A 17 -7.77 11.48 24.94
C ARG A 17 -7.38 11.75 23.49
N LEU A 18 -7.05 10.70 22.72
CA LEU A 18 -6.78 10.83 21.29
C LEU A 18 -7.97 11.46 20.56
N ILE A 19 -9.18 10.93 20.76
CA ILE A 19 -10.40 11.47 20.17
C ILE A 19 -10.60 12.95 20.55
N SER A 20 -10.39 13.30 21.83
CA SER A 20 -10.56 14.69 22.29
C SER A 20 -9.56 15.65 21.66
N ILE A 21 -8.30 15.25 21.50
CA ILE A 21 -7.25 16.08 20.88
C ILE A 21 -7.54 16.25 19.39
N SER A 22 -7.90 15.17 18.68
CA SER A 22 -8.23 15.22 17.25
C SER A 22 -9.44 16.11 16.98
N ASN A 23 -10.48 16.04 17.82
CA ASN A 23 -11.60 16.98 17.77
C ASN A 23 -11.15 18.44 17.98
N ALA A 24 -10.22 18.69 18.92
CA ALA A 24 -9.72 20.04 19.18
C ALA A 24 -8.90 20.59 17.99
N ILE A 25 -8.21 19.74 17.22
CA ILE A 25 -7.53 20.13 15.99
C ILE A 25 -8.55 20.59 14.94
N VAL A 26 -9.58 19.76 14.69
CA VAL A 26 -10.63 20.10 13.69
C VAL A 26 -11.38 21.38 14.06
N GLN A 27 -11.60 21.63 15.37
CA GLN A 27 -12.34 22.80 15.86
C GLN A 27 -11.46 24.03 16.11
N ALA A 28 -10.14 23.94 15.86
CA ALA A 28 -9.22 25.05 16.14
C ALA A 28 -9.58 26.30 15.35
N ALA A 29 -9.71 27.42 16.03
CA ALA A 29 -10.08 28.70 15.44
C ALA A 29 -8.88 29.41 14.78
N SER A 30 -7.67 28.93 14.99
CA SER A 30 -6.46 29.51 14.44
C SER A 30 -5.37 28.48 14.19
N ARG A 31 -4.51 28.73 13.22
CA ARG A 31 -3.34 27.88 12.94
C ARG A 31 -2.36 27.78 14.12
N VAL A 32 -2.33 28.76 15.00
CA VAL A 32 -1.50 28.73 16.22
C VAL A 32 -2.06 27.73 17.23
N GLU A 33 -3.37 27.72 17.41
CA GLU A 33 -4.08 26.76 18.27
C GLU A 33 -3.97 25.33 17.70
N GLU A 34 -4.27 25.16 16.42
CA GLU A 34 -4.16 23.89 15.71
C GLU A 34 -2.77 23.26 15.88
N ARG A 35 -1.68 24.02 15.63
CA ARG A 35 -0.30 23.56 15.86
C ARG A 35 0.01 23.20 17.33
N ALA A 36 -0.69 23.82 18.29
CA ALA A 36 -0.53 23.45 19.70
C ALA A 36 -1.17 22.09 20.00
N TRP A 37 -2.33 21.81 19.41
CA TRP A 37 -2.99 20.53 19.52
C TRP A 37 -2.28 19.42 18.73
N GLU A 38 -1.78 19.69 17.50
CA GLU A 38 -0.94 18.78 16.73
C GLU A 38 0.26 18.29 17.55
N ARG A 39 1.03 19.21 18.18
CA ARG A 39 2.15 18.83 19.06
C ARG A 39 1.73 17.98 20.27
N ASN A 40 0.53 18.22 20.81
CA ASN A 40 0.01 17.43 21.91
C ASN A 40 -0.36 16.01 21.41
N LEU A 41 -0.97 15.89 20.23
CA LEU A 41 -1.28 14.64 19.57
C LEU A 41 0.00 13.83 19.34
N ASP A 42 1.02 14.43 18.70
CA ASP A 42 2.32 13.80 18.46
C ASP A 42 2.95 13.24 19.73
N THR A 43 2.92 14.03 20.80
CA THR A 43 3.49 13.61 22.10
C THR A 43 2.75 12.38 22.68
N GLN A 44 1.42 12.34 22.56
CA GLN A 44 0.63 11.19 23.02
C GLN A 44 0.86 9.96 22.13
N LEU A 45 0.87 10.13 20.81
CA LEU A 45 1.11 9.06 19.85
C LEU A 45 2.49 8.45 20.04
N GLN A 46 3.54 9.26 20.14
CA GLN A 46 4.90 8.79 20.40
C GLN A 46 4.98 7.95 21.68
N LYS A 47 4.29 8.36 22.76
CA LYS A 47 4.22 7.60 24.00
C LYS A 47 3.55 6.24 23.79
N LEU A 48 2.39 6.21 23.12
CA LEU A 48 1.61 4.99 22.90
C LEU A 48 2.34 4.01 21.97
N LEU A 49 2.90 4.49 20.87
CA LEU A 49 3.65 3.67 19.91
C LEU A 49 4.93 3.09 20.56
N LYS A 50 5.68 3.91 21.30
CA LYS A 50 6.87 3.46 22.04
C LYS A 50 6.57 2.37 23.06
N THR A 51 5.40 2.38 23.67
CA THR A 51 4.96 1.40 24.67
C THR A 51 4.07 0.30 24.10
N ASN A 52 3.92 0.25 22.78
CA ASN A 52 3.12 -0.73 22.04
C ASN A 52 1.65 -0.81 22.49
N HIS A 53 1.02 0.35 22.69
CA HIS A 53 -0.42 0.45 23.00
C HIS A 53 -1.25 0.62 21.71
N GLN A 54 -1.04 -0.25 20.72
CA GLN A 54 -1.76 -0.23 19.44
C GLN A 54 -3.28 -0.32 19.66
N ASP A 55 -3.75 -1.21 20.52
CA ASP A 55 -5.20 -1.38 20.79
C ASP A 55 -5.92 -0.08 21.15
N SER A 56 -5.23 0.84 21.85
CA SER A 56 -5.83 2.13 22.21
C SER A 56 -5.95 3.07 21.03
N ILE A 57 -5.04 2.99 20.08
CA ILE A 57 -5.06 3.76 18.83
C ILE A 57 -6.18 3.19 17.94
N ASP A 58 -6.21 1.88 17.74
CA ASP A 58 -7.22 1.21 16.91
C ASP A 58 -8.64 1.44 17.42
N ALA A 59 -8.83 1.38 18.75
CA ALA A 59 -10.13 1.66 19.36
C ALA A 59 -10.60 3.11 19.09
N ALA A 60 -9.68 4.08 19.13
CA ALA A 60 -10.01 5.47 18.82
C ALA A 60 -10.36 5.65 17.34
N LEU A 61 -9.55 5.10 16.44
CA LEU A 61 -9.79 5.13 14.99
C LEU A 61 -11.12 4.47 14.63
N ASN A 62 -11.41 3.28 15.17
CA ASN A 62 -12.67 2.56 14.90
C ASN A 62 -13.92 3.34 15.32
N VAL A 63 -13.84 4.09 16.41
CA VAL A 63 -14.96 4.94 16.85
C VAL A 63 -15.15 6.14 15.93
N LEU A 64 -14.06 6.79 15.56
CA LEU A 64 -14.10 7.96 14.69
C LEU A 64 -14.53 7.61 13.26
N PHE A 65 -14.07 6.49 12.73
CA PHE A 65 -14.47 6.00 11.40
C PHE A 65 -15.99 5.81 11.27
N LYS A 66 -16.65 5.36 12.36
CA LYS A 66 -18.10 5.19 12.41
C LYS A 66 -18.87 6.46 12.76
N GLY A 67 -18.19 7.51 13.18
CA GLY A 67 -18.82 8.71 13.74
C GLY A 67 -18.49 10.01 12.99
N ASP A 68 -17.22 10.38 12.91
CA ASP A 68 -16.76 11.65 12.36
C ASP A 68 -15.48 11.44 11.53
N LEU A 69 -15.64 11.40 10.21
CA LEU A 69 -14.54 11.14 9.27
C LEU A 69 -13.49 12.24 9.27
N ALA A 70 -13.89 13.53 9.46
CA ALA A 70 -12.91 14.61 9.50
C ALA A 70 -11.96 14.49 10.70
N VAL A 71 -12.49 14.05 11.85
CA VAL A 71 -11.69 13.79 13.05
C VAL A 71 -10.88 12.49 12.91
N TYR A 72 -11.44 11.49 12.22
CA TYR A 72 -10.74 10.26 11.86
C TYR A 72 -9.50 10.56 11.02
N ASP A 73 -9.64 11.36 9.95
CA ASP A 73 -8.54 11.70 9.06
C ASP A 73 -7.40 12.40 9.80
N VAL A 74 -7.73 13.36 10.66
CA VAL A 74 -6.72 14.04 11.51
C VAL A 74 -5.98 13.07 12.42
N LEU A 75 -6.69 12.11 13.03
CA LEU A 75 -6.03 11.11 13.90
C LEU A 75 -5.19 10.15 13.06
N MET A 76 -5.70 9.68 11.92
CA MET A 76 -4.99 8.76 11.03
C MET A 76 -3.71 9.38 10.50
N ASP A 77 -3.78 10.60 9.95
CA ASP A 77 -2.62 11.34 9.47
C ASP A 77 -1.56 11.53 10.56
N GLY A 78 -1.98 11.87 11.78
CA GLY A 78 -1.08 11.99 12.91
C GLY A 78 -0.42 10.67 13.30
N VAL A 79 -1.17 9.57 13.33
CA VAL A 79 -0.63 8.24 13.66
C VAL A 79 0.36 7.77 12.59
N GLU A 80 0.03 7.92 11.32
CA GLU A 80 0.93 7.57 10.21
C GLU A 80 2.21 8.40 10.27
N ALA A 81 2.09 9.74 10.38
CA ALA A 81 3.23 10.64 10.44
C ALA A 81 4.20 10.30 11.58
N VAL A 82 3.68 10.04 12.79
CA VAL A 82 4.51 9.67 13.95
C VAL A 82 5.10 8.26 13.82
N SER A 83 4.43 7.35 13.10
CA SER A 83 4.92 5.98 12.90
C SER A 83 6.06 5.89 11.91
N GLU A 84 5.97 6.62 10.78
CA GLU A 84 6.97 6.58 9.71
C GLU A 84 8.07 7.62 9.86
N SER A 85 7.93 8.59 10.79
CA SER A 85 8.93 9.63 11.00
C SER A 85 9.36 9.74 12.47
N SER A 86 10.52 10.34 12.69
CA SER A 86 11.06 10.53 14.03
C SER A 86 12.09 11.65 14.04
N THR A 87 12.45 12.11 15.25
CA THR A 87 13.62 12.94 15.49
C THR A 87 14.60 12.24 16.42
N MET A 88 15.88 12.39 16.16
CA MET A 88 16.97 11.86 16.98
C MET A 88 17.92 12.99 17.34
N THR A 89 18.30 13.09 18.62
CA THR A 89 19.26 14.07 19.09
C THR A 89 20.57 13.38 19.46
N GLU A 90 21.66 13.89 18.96
CA GLU A 90 23.02 13.43 19.26
C GLU A 90 23.80 14.55 19.93
N GLN A 91 24.47 14.23 21.04
CA GLN A 91 25.45 15.12 21.66
C GLN A 91 26.85 14.74 21.20
N ALA A 92 27.52 15.64 20.53
CA ALA A 92 28.94 15.50 20.17
C ALA A 92 29.83 15.62 21.40
N LYS A 93 31.06 15.10 21.31
CA LYS A 93 32.03 15.14 22.43
C LYS A 93 32.41 16.57 22.88
N ASP A 94 32.19 17.56 22.04
CA ASP A 94 32.40 18.99 22.33
C ASP A 94 31.19 19.66 22.98
N GLY A 95 30.11 18.91 23.25
CA GLY A 95 28.87 19.40 23.82
C GLY A 95 27.87 19.96 22.79
N THR A 96 28.23 19.98 21.50
CA THR A 96 27.31 20.41 20.45
C THR A 96 26.16 19.38 20.31
N GLU A 97 24.94 19.85 20.30
CA GLU A 97 23.72 19.05 20.11
C GLU A 97 23.27 19.19 18.66
N THR A 98 23.16 18.07 17.97
CA THR A 98 22.63 18.01 16.61
C THR A 98 21.37 17.16 16.60
N THR A 99 20.28 17.73 16.08
CA THR A 99 19.00 17.03 15.92
C THR A 99 18.83 16.60 14.46
N TRP A 100 18.50 15.34 14.28
CA TRP A 100 18.29 14.71 12.99
C TRP A 100 16.80 14.38 12.83
N GLN A 101 16.27 14.59 11.64
CA GLN A 101 14.97 14.07 11.26
C GLN A 101 15.14 12.76 10.50
N VAL A 102 14.17 11.87 10.68
CA VAL A 102 14.13 10.52 10.10
C VAL A 102 12.81 10.35 9.36
N LEU A 103 12.88 9.71 8.20
CA LEU A 103 11.70 9.24 7.47
C LEU A 103 11.90 7.78 7.07
N LEU A 104 10.90 6.94 7.33
CA LEU A 104 10.80 5.62 6.72
C LEU A 104 10.23 5.78 5.31
N VAL A 105 10.97 5.28 4.34
CA VAL A 105 10.63 5.32 2.92
C VAL A 105 10.38 3.91 2.43
N ALA A 106 9.35 3.72 1.64
CA ALA A 106 9.17 2.51 0.86
C ALA A 106 9.48 2.79 -0.62
N ALA A 107 10.18 1.85 -1.27
CA ALA A 107 10.40 1.83 -2.71
C ALA A 107 9.64 0.63 -3.28
N PRO A 108 8.42 0.84 -3.79
CA PRO A 108 7.60 -0.24 -4.30
C PRO A 108 8.08 -0.71 -5.66
N ILE A 109 7.92 -2.00 -5.91
CA ILE A 109 8.24 -2.70 -7.15
C ILE A 109 7.02 -3.52 -7.53
N LEU A 110 6.31 -3.11 -8.56
CA LEU A 110 5.24 -3.91 -9.14
C LEU A 110 5.90 -5.03 -9.93
N ALA A 111 5.55 -6.27 -9.64
CA ALA A 111 6.12 -7.44 -10.30
C ALA A 111 5.00 -8.33 -10.84
N TRP A 112 5.23 -8.93 -12.02
CA TRP A 112 4.29 -9.87 -12.62
C TRP A 112 5.02 -10.99 -13.34
N THR A 113 4.50 -12.20 -13.23
CA THR A 113 5.06 -13.41 -13.84
C THR A 113 4.05 -14.54 -13.79
N ARG A 114 4.28 -15.59 -14.59
CA ARG A 114 3.57 -16.88 -14.44
C ARG A 114 4.27 -17.84 -13.46
N PHE A 115 5.32 -17.39 -12.79
CA PHE A 115 6.07 -18.17 -11.79
C PHE A 115 5.89 -17.50 -10.42
N SER A 116 6.56 -18.02 -9.41
CA SER A 116 6.56 -17.37 -8.10
C SER A 116 7.37 -16.05 -8.11
N ILE A 117 6.82 -15.03 -7.46
CA ILE A 117 7.50 -13.75 -7.28
C ILE A 117 8.32 -13.82 -5.99
N ALA A 118 9.64 -13.81 -6.12
CA ALA A 118 10.54 -13.97 -4.98
C ALA A 118 10.42 -12.84 -3.93
N SER A 119 10.74 -13.18 -2.68
CA SER A 119 10.95 -12.24 -1.56
C SER A 119 12.08 -12.73 -0.68
N GLY A 120 12.50 -11.95 0.32
CA GLY A 120 13.49 -12.38 1.31
C GLY A 120 14.83 -11.65 1.23
N THR A 121 15.90 -12.30 1.66
CA THR A 121 17.21 -11.63 1.86
C THR A 121 17.84 -11.13 0.56
N ILE A 122 18.25 -9.88 0.55
CA ILE A 122 18.96 -9.24 -0.57
C ILE A 122 20.46 -9.55 -0.45
N PRO A 123 21.12 -10.05 -1.52
CA PRO A 123 22.56 -10.23 -1.56
C PRO A 123 23.32 -8.92 -1.30
N GLY A 124 24.44 -9.00 -0.57
CA GLY A 124 25.17 -7.81 -0.12
C GLY A 124 25.73 -6.94 -1.25
N ASP A 125 26.12 -7.52 -2.38
CA ASP A 125 26.57 -6.78 -3.58
C ASP A 125 25.42 -5.95 -4.18
N ILE A 126 24.24 -6.54 -4.29
CA ILE A 126 23.03 -5.83 -4.77
C ILE A 126 22.62 -4.75 -3.78
N LEU A 127 22.60 -5.06 -2.47
CA LEU A 127 22.25 -4.09 -1.43
C LEU A 127 23.15 -2.85 -1.47
N ASN A 128 24.48 -3.05 -1.60
CA ASN A 128 25.43 -1.95 -1.70
C ASN A 128 25.20 -1.10 -2.95
N THR A 129 24.90 -1.74 -4.08
CA THR A 129 24.61 -1.06 -5.35
C THR A 129 23.32 -0.26 -5.25
N LEU A 130 22.25 -0.82 -4.70
CA LEU A 130 21.00 -0.12 -4.48
C LEU A 130 21.17 1.07 -3.51
N THR A 131 21.98 0.90 -2.46
CA THR A 131 22.32 1.99 -1.53
C THR A 131 23.00 3.16 -2.26
N ALA A 132 23.95 2.87 -3.15
CA ALA A 132 24.63 3.89 -3.94
C ALA A 132 23.66 4.59 -4.91
N HIS A 133 22.78 3.86 -5.59
CA HIS A 133 21.79 4.46 -6.49
C HIS A 133 20.75 5.30 -5.75
N PHE A 134 20.30 4.83 -4.58
CA PHE A 134 19.38 5.60 -3.73
C PHE A 134 19.98 6.96 -3.36
N SER A 135 21.22 6.95 -2.85
CA SER A 135 21.96 8.19 -2.50
C SER A 135 22.19 9.10 -3.70
N ALA A 136 22.59 8.54 -4.85
CA ALA A 136 23.02 9.35 -6.00
C ALA A 136 21.85 9.97 -6.76
N HIS A 137 20.68 9.34 -6.79
CA HIS A 137 19.59 9.73 -7.70
C HIS A 137 18.35 10.24 -6.99
N LEU A 138 18.14 9.91 -5.71
CA LEU A 138 16.90 10.22 -5.00
C LEU A 138 17.11 11.19 -3.84
N LEU A 139 18.20 11.05 -3.09
CA LEU A 139 18.36 11.78 -1.84
C LEU A 139 19.07 13.14 -2.04
N ALA A 140 18.70 14.08 -1.19
CA ALA A 140 19.37 15.37 -1.08
C ALA A 140 20.79 15.22 -0.50
N ASP A 141 21.63 16.23 -0.70
CA ASP A 141 22.95 16.28 -0.12
C ASP A 141 22.92 16.18 1.42
N ASN A 142 23.97 15.59 1.99
CA ASN A 142 24.14 15.40 3.44
C ASN A 142 23.09 14.51 4.12
N THR A 143 22.40 13.68 3.38
CA THR A 143 21.54 12.63 3.93
C THR A 143 22.34 11.36 4.26
N LYS A 144 21.85 10.59 5.24
CA LYS A 144 22.30 9.23 5.53
C LYS A 144 21.16 8.28 5.29
N LEU A 145 21.44 7.04 4.91
CA LEU A 145 20.39 6.03 4.73
C LEU A 145 20.82 4.66 5.25
N ALA A 146 19.83 3.83 5.53
CA ALA A 146 19.99 2.38 5.69
C ALA A 146 18.84 1.67 4.98
N ILE A 147 19.17 0.78 4.04
CA ILE A 147 18.22 -0.11 3.40
C ILE A 147 18.10 -1.38 4.24
N ALA A 148 16.88 -1.81 4.53
CA ALA A 148 16.66 -3.12 5.11
C ALA A 148 17.13 -4.21 4.12
N PRO A 149 17.94 -5.20 4.55
CA PRO A 149 18.50 -6.21 3.65
C PRO A 149 17.49 -7.32 3.30
N THR A 150 16.25 -6.91 3.03
CA THR A 150 15.12 -7.79 2.72
C THR A 150 14.27 -7.16 1.63
N LEU A 151 13.97 -7.93 0.59
CA LEU A 151 12.92 -7.65 -0.36
C LEU A 151 11.61 -8.13 0.26
N TYR A 152 10.79 -7.21 0.72
CA TYR A 152 9.57 -7.52 1.45
C TYR A 152 8.43 -7.88 0.49
N SER A 153 7.66 -8.92 0.81
CA SER A 153 6.29 -9.07 0.30
C SER A 153 5.32 -8.26 1.16
N ILE A 154 4.09 -8.10 0.70
CA ILE A 154 3.04 -7.40 1.45
C ILE A 154 2.82 -8.02 2.84
N ASP A 155 2.90 -9.35 2.96
CA ASP A 155 2.70 -10.06 4.23
C ASP A 155 3.82 -9.85 5.25
N GLN A 156 4.98 -9.39 4.79
CA GLN A 156 6.15 -9.11 5.62
C GLN A 156 6.24 -7.65 6.06
N LEU A 157 5.40 -6.77 5.50
CA LEU A 157 5.34 -5.37 5.92
C LEU A 157 4.85 -5.23 7.36
N PRO A 158 5.24 -4.18 8.08
CA PRO A 158 4.62 -3.83 9.35
C PRO A 158 3.10 -3.74 9.23
N ARG A 159 2.38 -4.49 10.06
CA ARG A 159 0.91 -4.56 10.04
C ARG A 159 0.24 -3.54 10.96
N THR A 160 0.99 -3.01 11.91
CA THR A 160 0.50 -2.04 12.89
C THR A 160 1.38 -0.79 12.90
N HIS A 161 0.82 0.33 13.30
CA HIS A 161 1.58 1.58 13.46
C HIS A 161 2.73 1.43 14.45
N ALA A 162 2.56 0.63 15.50
CA ALA A 162 3.62 0.35 16.48
C ALA A 162 4.78 -0.46 15.86
N GLU A 163 4.50 -1.40 14.96
CA GLU A 163 5.52 -2.13 14.21
C GLU A 163 6.27 -1.22 13.23
N THR A 164 5.55 -0.34 12.52
CA THR A 164 6.14 0.69 11.65
C THR A 164 7.06 1.61 12.43
N TYR A 165 6.59 2.11 13.59
CA TYR A 165 7.38 2.94 14.50
C TYR A 165 8.67 2.23 14.94
N ALA A 166 8.58 0.97 15.37
CA ALA A 166 9.73 0.18 15.80
C ALA A 166 10.74 -0.04 14.66
N LEU A 167 10.26 -0.32 13.44
CA LEU A 167 11.10 -0.48 12.26
C LEU A 167 11.79 0.83 11.87
N THR A 168 11.06 1.94 11.87
CA THR A 168 11.59 3.29 11.60
C THR A 168 12.77 3.59 12.52
N HIS A 169 12.62 3.38 13.81
CA HIS A 169 13.69 3.63 14.80
C HIS A 169 14.89 2.68 14.64
N LYS A 170 14.63 1.41 14.33
CA LYS A 170 15.67 0.41 14.10
C LYS A 170 16.54 0.75 12.88
N LEU A 171 15.90 1.11 11.76
CA LEU A 171 16.61 1.49 10.54
C LEU A 171 17.29 2.86 10.68
N ALA A 172 16.66 3.82 11.35
CA ALA A 172 17.24 5.11 11.63
C ALA A 172 18.55 5.01 12.43
N ALA A 173 18.55 4.17 13.46
CA ALA A 173 19.76 3.93 14.26
C ALA A 173 20.88 3.28 13.42
N ALA A 174 20.53 2.42 12.46
CA ALA A 174 21.50 1.84 11.53
C ALA A 174 22.05 2.88 10.53
N ALA A 175 21.16 3.70 9.94
CA ALA A 175 21.54 4.78 9.02
C ALA A 175 22.49 5.78 9.70
N HIS A 176 22.16 6.18 10.93
CA HIS A 176 22.97 7.11 11.70
C HIS A 176 24.37 6.56 12.00
N LYS A 177 24.47 5.27 12.37
CA LYS A 177 25.73 4.60 12.71
C LYS A 177 26.51 4.07 11.50
N GLY A 178 25.95 4.13 10.29
CA GLY A 178 26.54 3.50 9.10
C GLY A 178 26.64 1.97 9.23
N SER A 179 25.66 1.33 9.92
CA SER A 179 25.62 -0.11 10.15
C SER A 179 24.45 -0.76 9.39
N THR A 180 24.50 -2.07 9.24
CA THR A 180 23.41 -2.85 8.63
C THR A 180 22.52 -3.46 9.71
N VAL A 181 21.24 -3.69 9.36
CA VAL A 181 20.31 -4.47 10.19
C VAL A 181 20.30 -5.93 9.74
N LYS A 182 19.79 -6.81 10.58
CA LYS A 182 19.57 -8.21 10.19
C LYS A 182 18.37 -8.29 9.24
N PRO A 183 18.39 -9.21 8.25
CA PRO A 183 17.25 -9.49 7.42
C PRO A 183 16.00 -9.82 8.26
N ALA A 184 14.81 -9.53 7.69
CA ALA A 184 13.56 -9.97 8.27
C ALA A 184 13.47 -11.51 8.28
N ALA A 185 12.65 -12.05 9.17
CA ALA A 185 12.31 -13.47 9.13
C ALA A 185 11.60 -13.81 7.80
N PRO A 186 11.72 -15.05 7.30
CA PRO A 186 10.91 -15.49 6.19
C PRO A 186 9.42 -15.21 6.46
N GLY A 187 8.70 -14.75 5.45
CA GLY A 187 7.25 -14.61 5.52
C GLY A 187 6.54 -15.95 5.55
N PRO A 188 5.23 -15.97 5.83
CA PRO A 188 4.44 -17.18 5.67
C PRO A 188 4.42 -17.60 4.19
N ASP A 189 4.21 -18.88 3.94
CA ASP A 189 3.88 -19.35 2.59
C ASP A 189 2.48 -18.81 2.25
N THR A 190 2.42 -17.96 1.24
CA THR A 190 1.17 -17.37 0.75
C THR A 190 0.86 -17.87 -0.64
N SER A 191 -0.42 -17.76 -1.03
CA SER A 191 -0.86 -18.08 -2.39
C SER A 191 -0.08 -17.26 -3.41
N GLN A 192 0.23 -17.89 -4.54
CA GLN A 192 0.99 -17.24 -5.61
C GLN A 192 0.05 -16.42 -6.48
N PHE A 193 0.44 -15.18 -6.75
CA PHE A 193 -0.29 -14.28 -7.64
C PHE A 193 0.50 -14.04 -8.93
N LEU A 194 -0.22 -13.82 -10.03
CA LEU A 194 0.39 -13.44 -11.31
C LEU A 194 1.00 -12.03 -11.27
N ALA A 195 0.49 -11.17 -10.40
CA ALA A 195 1.04 -9.85 -10.14
C ALA A 195 0.98 -9.56 -8.63
N ASP A 196 2.05 -9.01 -8.09
CA ASP A 196 2.16 -8.67 -6.67
C ASP A 196 3.20 -7.57 -6.49
N THR A 197 3.17 -6.90 -5.35
CA THR A 197 4.12 -5.83 -5.03
C THR A 197 5.23 -6.35 -4.13
N ARG A 198 6.45 -5.86 -4.39
CA ARG A 198 7.62 -6.03 -3.51
C ARG A 198 8.10 -4.67 -3.05
N TYR A 199 8.73 -4.63 -1.88
CA TYR A 199 9.14 -3.37 -1.28
C TYR A 199 10.59 -3.42 -0.80
N LEU A 200 11.34 -2.35 -1.07
CA LEU A 200 12.55 -2.02 -0.32
C LEU A 200 12.17 -1.01 0.75
N LEU A 201 12.54 -1.26 2.00
CA LEU A 201 12.31 -0.33 3.11
C LEU A 201 13.61 0.36 3.49
N VAL A 202 13.57 1.68 3.57
CA VAL A 202 14.75 2.54 3.72
C VAL A 202 14.48 3.59 4.79
N ALA A 203 15.34 3.74 5.78
CA ALA A 203 15.34 4.95 6.60
C ALA A 203 16.27 5.99 6.00
N VAL A 204 15.76 7.19 5.81
CA VAL A 204 16.52 8.38 5.39
C VAL A 204 16.63 9.32 6.56
N VAL A 205 17.85 9.83 6.81
CA VAL A 205 18.19 10.67 7.96
C VAL A 205 18.89 11.92 7.47
N ALA A 206 18.40 13.10 7.87
CA ALA A 206 18.99 14.39 7.56
C ALA A 206 18.96 15.32 8.78
N PRO A 207 19.76 16.38 8.83
CA PRO A 207 19.60 17.43 9.85
C PRO A 207 18.17 17.99 9.82
N VAL A 208 17.62 18.32 10.98
CA VAL A 208 16.25 18.90 11.05
C VAL A 208 16.15 20.15 10.18
N GLY A 209 15.11 20.19 9.33
CA GLY A 209 14.86 21.28 8.39
C GLY A 209 15.64 21.20 7.07
N ALA A 210 16.55 20.24 6.90
CA ALA A 210 17.19 19.98 5.62
C ALA A 210 16.28 19.12 4.72
N PRO A 211 16.37 19.23 3.37
CA PRO A 211 15.65 18.35 2.46
C PRO A 211 16.10 16.89 2.65
N LEU A 212 15.16 15.96 2.45
CA LEU A 212 15.44 14.51 2.43
C LEU A 212 15.66 14.02 1.00
N PHE A 213 14.91 14.55 0.05
CA PHE A 213 14.96 14.18 -1.35
C PHE A 213 15.46 15.32 -2.23
N ARG A 214 16.06 14.99 -3.39
CA ARG A 214 16.61 15.96 -4.34
C ARG A 214 15.59 16.99 -4.81
N TRP A 215 14.38 16.56 -5.11
CA TRP A 215 13.31 17.47 -5.56
C TRP A 215 12.85 18.45 -4.49
N GLN A 216 13.24 18.27 -3.22
CA GLN A 216 12.97 19.20 -2.12
C GLN A 216 14.06 20.26 -1.96
N GLU A 217 15.17 20.14 -2.69
CA GLU A 217 16.27 21.11 -2.60
C GLU A 217 15.88 22.47 -3.17
N PRO A 218 16.37 23.59 -2.60
CA PRO A 218 15.93 24.93 -2.98
C PRO A 218 16.05 25.26 -4.46
N GLN A 219 17.05 24.70 -5.17
CA GLN A 219 17.24 24.91 -6.61
C GLN A 219 16.13 24.32 -7.47
N HIS A 220 15.34 23.39 -6.97
CA HIS A 220 14.26 22.68 -7.68
C HIS A 220 12.87 23.22 -7.37
N HIS A 221 12.71 24.23 -6.51
CA HIS A 221 11.40 24.74 -6.05
C HIS A 221 10.47 25.20 -7.18
N ILE A 222 10.99 25.63 -8.33
CA ILE A 222 10.19 26.10 -9.47
C ILE A 222 9.74 24.93 -10.34
N ASN A 223 10.51 23.85 -10.40
CA ASN A 223 10.30 22.69 -11.26
C ASN A 223 10.33 21.37 -10.46
N PHE A 224 9.78 21.36 -9.26
CA PHE A 224 9.90 20.20 -8.37
C PHE A 224 9.28 18.94 -8.96
N GLU A 225 8.17 19.05 -9.71
CA GLU A 225 7.52 17.94 -10.39
C GLU A 225 8.43 17.32 -11.48
N ALA A 226 9.06 18.16 -12.31
CA ALA A 226 9.98 17.70 -13.33
C ALA A 226 11.24 17.04 -12.72
N GLU A 227 11.73 17.56 -11.59
CA GLU A 227 12.87 16.93 -10.89
C GLU A 227 12.44 15.60 -10.25
N ARG A 228 11.23 15.51 -9.72
CA ARG A 228 10.67 14.27 -9.18
C ARG A 228 10.55 13.19 -10.27
N GLU A 229 10.09 13.56 -11.46
CA GLU A 229 10.04 12.67 -12.63
C GLU A 229 11.44 12.23 -13.08
N ASN A 230 12.39 13.16 -13.17
CA ASN A 230 13.78 12.87 -13.46
C ASN A 230 14.40 11.89 -12.44
N CYS A 231 14.16 12.09 -11.15
CA CYS A 231 14.59 11.16 -10.12
C CYS A 231 14.01 9.76 -10.31
N LEU A 232 12.74 9.65 -10.67
CA LEU A 232 12.09 8.37 -10.99
C LEU A 232 12.72 7.69 -12.20
N GLU A 233 12.97 8.43 -13.28
CA GLU A 233 13.64 7.89 -14.48
C GLU A 233 15.04 7.38 -14.17
N GLN A 234 15.82 8.15 -13.41
CA GLN A 234 17.16 7.74 -12.98
C GLN A 234 17.10 6.50 -12.08
N TRP A 235 16.16 6.45 -11.13
CA TRP A 235 15.92 5.30 -10.28
C TRP A 235 15.60 4.06 -11.10
N ARG A 236 14.66 4.14 -12.04
CA ARG A 236 14.29 3.06 -12.96
C ARG A 236 15.48 2.58 -13.78
N ALA A 237 16.24 3.50 -14.35
CA ALA A 237 17.38 3.16 -15.20
C ALA A 237 18.52 2.47 -14.44
N GLN A 238 18.82 2.92 -13.23
CA GLN A 238 19.99 2.47 -12.47
C GLN A 238 19.68 1.31 -11.52
N ALA A 239 18.54 1.32 -10.85
CA ALA A 239 18.15 0.24 -9.94
C ALA A 239 17.51 -0.94 -10.67
N GLY A 240 16.79 -0.70 -11.78
CA GLY A 240 16.07 -1.72 -12.52
C GLY A 240 16.88 -2.99 -12.82
N PRO A 241 18.09 -2.92 -13.39
CA PRO A 241 18.92 -4.11 -13.63
C PRO A 241 19.26 -4.92 -12.38
N ASN A 242 19.39 -4.27 -11.22
CA ASN A 242 19.65 -4.94 -9.94
C ASN A 242 18.39 -5.58 -9.39
N ILE A 243 17.26 -4.91 -9.51
CA ILE A 243 15.95 -5.47 -9.12
C ILE A 243 15.60 -6.69 -10.00
N ALA A 244 15.86 -6.64 -11.30
CA ALA A 244 15.65 -7.79 -12.19
C ALA A 244 16.48 -9.03 -11.78
N ARG A 245 17.65 -8.83 -11.15
CA ARG A 245 18.44 -9.96 -10.58
C ARG A 245 17.79 -10.53 -9.30
N LEU A 246 17.03 -9.73 -8.54
CA LEU A 246 16.29 -10.20 -7.37
C LEU A 246 14.98 -10.92 -7.77
N LEU A 247 14.42 -10.56 -8.92
CA LEU A 247 13.13 -11.05 -9.44
C LEU A 247 13.31 -11.70 -10.82
N PRO A 248 14.07 -12.80 -10.91
CA PRO A 248 14.34 -13.45 -12.19
C PRO A 248 13.05 -13.99 -12.82
N GLY A 249 12.85 -13.71 -14.12
CA GLY A 249 11.66 -14.15 -14.86
C GLY A 249 10.40 -13.31 -14.62
N CYS A 250 10.51 -12.23 -13.86
CA CYS A 250 9.41 -11.28 -13.67
C CYS A 250 9.54 -10.07 -14.61
N GLY A 251 8.41 -9.58 -15.10
CA GLY A 251 8.29 -8.19 -15.50
C GLY A 251 8.27 -7.33 -14.23
N VAL A 252 8.92 -6.17 -14.27
CA VAL A 252 8.99 -5.28 -13.10
C VAL A 252 8.78 -3.83 -13.50
N GLU A 253 8.08 -3.09 -12.65
CA GLU A 253 7.96 -1.64 -12.74
C GLU A 253 8.32 -1.02 -11.37
N LEU A 254 9.28 -0.10 -11.36
CA LEU A 254 9.69 0.58 -10.15
C LEU A 254 8.91 1.87 -10.00
N LEU A 255 8.33 2.06 -8.82
CA LEU A 255 7.67 3.31 -8.43
C LEU A 255 8.66 4.26 -7.74
N LEU A 256 8.27 5.52 -7.62
CA LEU A 256 9.06 6.51 -6.91
C LEU A 256 9.10 6.16 -5.42
N PRO A 257 10.30 6.07 -4.80
CA PRO A 257 10.40 5.90 -3.36
C PRO A 257 9.92 7.15 -2.62
N GLU A 258 8.97 6.96 -1.70
CA GLU A 258 8.33 8.02 -0.93
C GLU A 258 8.12 7.61 0.53
N ALA A 259 7.50 8.48 1.33
CA ALA A 259 7.06 8.16 2.69
C ALA A 259 6.29 6.82 2.70
N TYR A 260 6.50 6.01 3.72
CA TYR A 260 6.08 4.60 3.76
C TYR A 260 4.59 4.41 3.41
N TYR A 261 3.71 5.13 4.11
CA TYR A 261 2.26 4.96 3.89
C TYR A 261 1.79 5.47 2.52
N VAL A 262 2.35 6.60 2.06
CA VAL A 262 2.03 7.15 0.73
C VAL A 262 2.46 6.16 -0.36
N ALA A 263 3.69 5.65 -0.29
CA ALA A 263 4.23 4.71 -1.26
C ALA A 263 3.47 3.38 -1.27
N CYS A 264 3.06 2.87 -0.11
CA CYS A 264 2.24 1.65 -0.02
C CYS A 264 0.87 1.87 -0.67
N ARG A 265 0.15 2.95 -0.34
CA ARG A 265 -1.16 3.25 -0.96
C ARG A 265 -1.08 3.43 -2.47
N GLU A 266 -0.02 4.09 -2.95
CA GLU A 266 0.18 4.24 -4.40
C GLU A 266 0.45 2.89 -5.08
N ALA A 267 1.28 2.05 -4.46
CA ALA A 267 1.55 0.70 -4.95
C ALA A 267 0.28 -0.16 -5.00
N ASP A 268 -0.55 -0.10 -3.97
CA ASP A 268 -1.82 -0.83 -3.87
C ASP A 268 -2.80 -0.41 -4.98
N LYS A 269 -2.81 0.86 -5.37
CA LYS A 269 -3.61 1.33 -6.51
C LYS A 269 -3.03 0.87 -7.85
N LEU A 270 -1.73 0.99 -8.03
CA LEU A 270 -1.09 0.73 -9.32
C LEU A 270 -0.91 -0.77 -9.63
N ILE A 271 -0.91 -1.65 -8.63
CA ILE A 271 -0.88 -3.10 -8.87
C ILE A 271 -2.19 -3.63 -9.48
N ARG A 272 -3.32 -2.99 -9.23
CA ARG A 272 -4.63 -3.40 -9.72
C ARG A 272 -4.69 -3.54 -11.26
N PRO A 273 -4.36 -2.49 -12.07
CA PRO A 273 -4.34 -2.63 -13.53
C PRO A 273 -3.27 -3.61 -14.02
N VAL A 274 -2.15 -3.77 -13.29
CA VAL A 274 -1.14 -4.79 -13.61
C VAL A 274 -1.71 -6.19 -13.45
N SER A 275 -2.53 -6.43 -12.42
CA SER A 275 -3.21 -7.72 -12.19
C SER A 275 -4.14 -8.08 -13.35
N ILE A 276 -4.91 -7.13 -13.90
CA ILE A 276 -5.73 -7.34 -15.10
C ILE A 276 -4.86 -7.73 -16.30
N ARG A 277 -3.79 -6.96 -16.57
CA ARG A 277 -2.89 -7.24 -17.69
C ARG A 277 -2.22 -8.61 -17.57
N ALA A 278 -1.75 -8.96 -16.36
CA ALA A 278 -1.13 -10.25 -16.08
C ALA A 278 -2.10 -11.41 -16.28
N ALA A 279 -3.34 -11.29 -15.76
CA ALA A 279 -4.38 -12.29 -15.92
C ALA A 279 -4.74 -12.53 -17.40
N VAL A 280 -5.00 -11.47 -18.16
CA VAL A 280 -5.34 -11.59 -19.58
C VAL A 280 -4.18 -12.20 -20.38
N HIS A 281 -2.95 -11.76 -20.14
CA HIS A 281 -1.77 -12.33 -20.78
C HIS A 281 -1.58 -13.81 -20.44
N TYR A 282 -1.80 -14.20 -19.19
CA TYR A 282 -1.74 -15.59 -18.75
C TYR A 282 -2.80 -16.44 -19.45
N LEU A 283 -4.06 -15.99 -19.44
CA LEU A 283 -5.19 -16.73 -20.01
C LEU A 283 -5.05 -16.89 -21.54
N THR A 284 -4.71 -15.83 -22.26
CA THR A 284 -4.57 -15.88 -23.73
C THR A 284 -3.44 -16.84 -24.14
N ASN A 285 -2.31 -16.81 -23.43
CA ASN A 285 -1.22 -17.72 -23.73
C ASN A 285 -1.51 -19.18 -23.33
N THR A 286 -2.17 -19.40 -22.19
CA THR A 286 -2.41 -20.74 -21.64
C THR A 286 -3.53 -21.45 -22.39
N LEU A 287 -4.60 -20.73 -22.73
CA LEU A 287 -5.77 -21.28 -23.44
C LEU A 287 -5.64 -21.17 -24.98
N GLY A 288 -4.63 -20.44 -25.49
CA GLY A 288 -4.45 -20.24 -26.92
C GLY A 288 -5.58 -19.45 -27.59
N VAL A 289 -6.14 -18.47 -26.88
CA VAL A 289 -7.28 -17.64 -27.32
C VAL A 289 -6.88 -16.17 -27.43
N GLU A 290 -7.65 -15.40 -28.19
CA GLU A 290 -7.48 -13.95 -28.25
C GLU A 290 -8.23 -13.27 -27.07
N PRO A 291 -7.82 -12.06 -26.64
CA PRO A 291 -8.50 -11.34 -25.56
C PRO A 291 -10.00 -11.18 -25.77
N ASN A 292 -10.44 -11.00 -27.01
CA ASN A 292 -11.86 -10.84 -27.35
C ASN A 292 -12.67 -12.14 -27.28
N ASP A 293 -12.03 -13.31 -27.12
CA ASP A 293 -12.69 -14.58 -26.85
C ASP A 293 -12.96 -14.79 -25.36
N LEU A 294 -12.42 -13.91 -24.52
CA LEU A 294 -12.69 -13.86 -23.10
C LEU A 294 -13.90 -12.93 -22.81
N ARG A 295 -14.56 -13.22 -21.71
CA ARG A 295 -15.58 -12.37 -21.07
C ARG A 295 -15.13 -12.09 -19.64
N ALA A 296 -15.27 -10.85 -19.18
CA ALA A 296 -15.11 -10.50 -17.77
C ALA A 296 -16.47 -10.31 -17.10
N VAL A 297 -16.61 -10.82 -15.89
CA VAL A 297 -17.77 -10.59 -15.01
C VAL A 297 -17.28 -9.83 -13.81
N VAL A 298 -17.81 -8.63 -13.56
CA VAL A 298 -17.40 -7.74 -12.47
C VAL A 298 -18.54 -7.62 -11.48
N ALA A 299 -18.26 -7.93 -10.22
CA ALA A 299 -19.21 -7.84 -9.11
C ALA A 299 -18.58 -7.17 -7.89
N GLY A 300 -19.38 -6.42 -7.13
CA GLY A 300 -18.98 -5.81 -5.87
C GLY A 300 -19.17 -6.76 -4.68
N PHE A 301 -18.20 -6.78 -3.78
CA PHE A 301 -18.19 -7.58 -2.56
C PHE A 301 -17.93 -6.70 -1.34
N GLY A 302 -18.45 -7.11 -0.19
CA GLY A 302 -18.20 -6.42 1.06
C GLY A 302 -18.54 -7.24 2.27
N ASP A 303 -18.21 -6.73 3.46
CA ASP A 303 -18.49 -7.39 4.73
C ASP A 303 -20.02 -7.40 5.00
N GLU A 304 -20.54 -8.49 5.58
CA GLU A 304 -21.94 -8.61 6.01
C GLU A 304 -22.37 -7.52 7.00
N ALA A 305 -21.40 -7.04 7.81
CA ALA A 305 -21.61 -5.99 8.81
C ALA A 305 -21.58 -4.55 8.25
N SER A 306 -21.15 -4.36 7.00
CA SER A 306 -21.06 -3.05 6.37
C SER A 306 -22.35 -2.71 5.64
N ASP A 307 -23.02 -1.61 6.02
CA ASP A 307 -24.26 -1.15 5.38
C ASP A 307 -24.00 -0.83 3.88
N ASN A 308 -24.18 -1.81 3.02
CA ASN A 308 -24.11 -1.71 1.56
C ASN A 308 -22.79 -1.21 0.95
N GLN A 309 -21.73 -1.06 1.71
CA GLN A 309 -20.42 -0.61 1.21
C GLN A 309 -19.74 -1.74 0.44
N VAL A 310 -19.19 -1.44 -0.74
CA VAL A 310 -18.32 -2.33 -1.49
C VAL A 310 -16.90 -2.16 -0.97
N ASP A 311 -16.29 -3.25 -0.51
CA ASP A 311 -14.91 -3.24 -0.01
C ASP A 311 -13.92 -3.69 -1.10
N GLU A 312 -14.41 -4.49 -2.07
CA GLU A 312 -13.62 -4.95 -3.21
C GLU A 312 -14.52 -5.28 -4.41
N TYR A 313 -13.99 -5.13 -5.61
CA TYR A 313 -14.56 -5.75 -6.80
C TYR A 313 -13.80 -7.03 -7.12
N ARG A 314 -14.54 -8.05 -7.55
CA ARG A 314 -13.94 -9.28 -8.10
C ARG A 314 -14.28 -9.38 -9.57
N VAL A 315 -13.25 -9.72 -10.36
CA VAL A 315 -13.36 -9.88 -11.82
C VAL A 315 -13.14 -11.34 -12.14
N GLY A 316 -14.22 -12.05 -12.47
CA GLY A 316 -14.16 -13.42 -12.98
C GLY A 316 -13.95 -13.41 -14.50
N PHE A 317 -13.02 -14.22 -15.00
CA PHE A 317 -12.80 -14.40 -16.44
C PHE A 317 -13.40 -15.72 -16.89
N THR A 318 -14.19 -15.70 -17.98
CA THR A 318 -14.77 -16.87 -18.62
C THR A 318 -14.42 -16.88 -20.10
N LEU A 319 -14.43 -18.05 -20.73
CA LEU A 319 -14.49 -18.11 -22.18
C LEU A 319 -15.85 -17.58 -22.64
N ARG A 320 -15.89 -16.89 -23.79
CA ARG A 320 -17.12 -16.25 -24.29
C ARG A 320 -18.30 -17.21 -24.47
N GLN A 321 -18.01 -18.49 -24.73
CA GLN A 321 -19.02 -19.54 -24.98
C GLN A 321 -19.29 -20.42 -23.74
N SER A 322 -18.57 -20.19 -22.63
CA SER A 322 -18.76 -20.91 -21.35
C SER A 322 -19.25 -19.98 -20.27
N SER A 323 -19.89 -20.56 -19.24
CA SER A 323 -20.22 -19.90 -17.98
C SER A 323 -19.13 -20.11 -16.92
N ASP A 324 -18.20 -21.07 -17.14
CA ASP A 324 -17.21 -21.46 -16.15
C ASP A 324 -16.17 -20.35 -15.98
N VAL A 325 -15.94 -19.97 -14.75
CA VAL A 325 -14.90 -18.98 -14.39
C VAL A 325 -13.56 -19.70 -14.39
N VAL A 326 -12.70 -19.36 -15.35
CA VAL A 326 -11.41 -20.01 -15.52
C VAL A 326 -10.29 -19.35 -14.71
N TYR A 327 -10.44 -18.07 -14.35
CA TYR A 327 -9.50 -17.32 -13.52
C TYR A 327 -10.21 -16.11 -12.92
N GLY A 328 -9.68 -15.57 -11.83
CA GLY A 328 -10.23 -14.38 -11.20
C GLY A 328 -9.16 -13.49 -10.56
N ILE A 329 -9.45 -12.23 -10.48
CA ILE A 329 -8.64 -11.25 -9.74
C ILE A 329 -9.52 -10.48 -8.75
N VAL A 330 -8.89 -10.02 -7.68
CA VAL A 330 -9.49 -9.13 -6.70
C VAL A 330 -8.97 -7.72 -6.94
N TRP A 331 -9.89 -6.75 -6.93
CA TRP A 331 -9.63 -5.32 -7.02
C TRP A 331 -10.07 -4.68 -5.71
N PRO A 332 -9.22 -4.64 -4.69
CA PRO A 332 -9.58 -4.09 -3.39
C PRO A 332 -9.76 -2.58 -3.48
N LEU A 333 -10.68 -2.04 -2.69
CA LEU A 333 -10.84 -0.60 -2.49
C LEU A 333 -10.14 -0.19 -1.20
N TYR A 334 -9.49 0.96 -1.20
CA TYR A 334 -8.71 1.42 -0.05
C TYR A 334 -9.23 2.76 0.47
N GLY A 335 -9.54 2.80 1.76
CA GLY A 335 -9.97 4.03 2.42
C GLY A 335 -11.32 4.53 1.94
N GLN A 336 -11.35 5.78 1.46
CA GLN A 336 -12.57 6.48 1.05
C GLN A 336 -12.86 6.39 -0.46
N GLU A 337 -12.37 5.35 -1.14
CA GLU A 337 -12.78 5.07 -2.50
C GLU A 337 -14.23 4.55 -2.45
N ASP A 338 -15.19 5.43 -2.72
CA ASP A 338 -16.59 5.05 -2.81
C ASP A 338 -16.97 4.53 -4.21
N GLU A 339 -18.17 3.94 -4.32
CA GLU A 339 -18.69 3.40 -5.57
C GLU A 339 -18.75 4.44 -6.70
N ASP A 340 -18.82 5.73 -6.36
CA ASP A 340 -18.91 6.84 -7.30
C ASP A 340 -17.54 7.38 -7.72
N GLY A 341 -16.44 6.91 -7.12
CA GLY A 341 -15.09 7.39 -7.40
C GLY A 341 -14.90 8.86 -7.02
N THR A 342 -15.75 9.37 -6.15
CA THR A 342 -15.62 10.73 -5.63
C THR A 342 -14.62 10.72 -4.47
N PRO A 343 -13.44 11.35 -4.60
CA PRO A 343 -12.68 11.73 -3.42
C PRO A 343 -13.57 12.67 -2.63
N MET A 344 -13.83 12.41 -1.35
CA MET A 344 -14.43 13.42 -0.48
C MET A 344 -13.58 14.68 -0.57
N GLU A 345 -14.22 15.75 -0.94
CA GLU A 345 -13.78 17.11 -1.23
C GLU A 345 -12.33 17.47 -0.80
N GLY A 346 -11.38 17.31 -1.72
CA GLY A 346 -10.18 18.15 -1.76
C GLY A 346 -10.46 19.41 -2.59
N PRO A 347 -9.73 20.53 -2.39
CA PRO A 347 -9.98 21.78 -3.09
C PRO A 347 -9.95 21.58 -4.62
N ALA A 348 -11.00 22.02 -5.29
CA ALA A 348 -11.21 21.95 -6.72
C ALA A 348 -10.04 22.58 -7.51
N GLY A 349 -9.05 21.77 -7.84
CA GLY A 349 -8.02 22.06 -8.83
C GLY A 349 -8.37 21.30 -10.11
N GLY A 350 -8.58 22.03 -11.20
CA GLY A 350 -9.08 21.52 -12.47
C GLY A 350 -8.20 20.42 -13.09
N GLY A 351 -8.55 19.20 -12.82
CA GLY A 351 -8.09 17.97 -13.44
C GLY A 351 -9.27 17.07 -13.74
N ASP A 352 -9.14 16.11 -14.64
CA ASP A 352 -10.17 15.13 -14.96
C ASP A 352 -10.64 14.45 -13.66
N ARG A 353 -11.96 14.41 -13.47
CA ARG A 353 -12.59 13.74 -12.32
C ARG A 353 -12.15 12.27 -12.32
N PRO A 354 -11.69 11.72 -11.16
CA PRO A 354 -11.35 10.31 -11.08
C PRO A 354 -12.55 9.45 -11.52
N LEU A 355 -12.28 8.37 -12.23
CA LEU A 355 -13.30 7.41 -12.63
C LEU A 355 -13.80 6.66 -11.41
N ALA A 356 -15.09 6.29 -11.41
CA ALA A 356 -15.59 5.33 -10.44
C ALA A 356 -14.81 4.01 -10.56
N PRO A 357 -14.53 3.29 -9.45
CA PRO A 357 -13.72 2.08 -9.48
C PRO A 357 -14.21 1.05 -10.51
N LEU A 358 -15.51 0.88 -10.65
CA LEU A 358 -16.11 -0.02 -11.66
C LEU A 358 -15.82 0.44 -13.10
N ASP A 359 -15.85 1.75 -13.37
CA ASP A 359 -15.53 2.31 -14.70
C ASP A 359 -14.04 2.23 -14.99
N GLU A 360 -13.19 2.37 -13.97
CA GLU A 360 -11.76 2.17 -14.06
C GLU A 360 -11.42 0.72 -14.44
N ILE A 361 -12.02 -0.27 -13.77
CA ILE A 361 -11.88 -1.69 -14.11
C ILE A 361 -12.26 -1.94 -15.57
N VAL A 362 -13.42 -1.43 -16.00
CA VAL A 362 -13.89 -1.62 -17.38
C VAL A 362 -12.97 -0.95 -18.40
N LYS A 363 -12.45 0.23 -18.09
CA LYS A 363 -11.44 0.90 -18.92
C LYS A 363 -10.22 0.01 -19.11
N HIS A 364 -9.64 -0.52 -18.03
CA HIS A 364 -8.46 -1.39 -18.12
C HIS A 364 -8.74 -2.71 -18.83
N LEU A 365 -9.93 -3.32 -18.65
CA LEU A 365 -10.33 -4.50 -19.41
C LEU A 365 -10.40 -4.21 -20.92
N ASN A 366 -10.96 -3.06 -21.32
CA ASN A 366 -11.01 -2.64 -22.72
C ASN A 366 -9.60 -2.37 -23.29
N GLU A 367 -8.71 -1.76 -22.52
CA GLU A 367 -7.31 -1.48 -22.92
C GLU A 367 -6.53 -2.77 -23.25
N VAL A 368 -6.84 -3.88 -22.57
CA VAL A 368 -6.23 -5.20 -22.85
C VAL A 368 -7.02 -6.05 -23.87
N GLY A 369 -8.07 -5.47 -24.47
CA GLY A 369 -8.81 -6.12 -25.57
C GLY A 369 -10.02 -6.94 -25.14
N ILE A 370 -10.41 -6.92 -23.87
CA ILE A 370 -11.66 -7.55 -23.39
C ILE A 370 -12.82 -6.57 -23.55
N THR A 371 -13.64 -6.78 -24.58
CA THR A 371 -14.80 -5.92 -24.90
C THR A 371 -16.11 -6.43 -24.31
N HIS A 372 -16.15 -7.70 -23.91
CA HIS A 372 -17.33 -8.35 -23.32
C HIS A 372 -17.24 -8.31 -21.79
N VAL A 373 -17.77 -7.23 -21.20
CA VAL A 373 -17.80 -7.05 -19.75
C VAL A 373 -19.24 -7.09 -19.26
N LYS A 374 -19.55 -8.02 -18.36
CA LYS A 374 -20.80 -8.08 -17.64
C LYS A 374 -20.63 -7.47 -16.24
N ARG A 375 -21.39 -6.43 -15.96
CA ARG A 375 -21.46 -5.80 -14.63
C ARG A 375 -22.63 -6.40 -13.87
N ILE A 376 -22.42 -6.85 -12.65
CA ILE A 376 -23.48 -7.32 -11.76
C ILE A 376 -23.77 -6.20 -10.77
N GLY A 377 -25.01 -5.72 -10.75
CA GLY A 377 -25.42 -4.62 -9.88
C GLY A 377 -25.74 -5.03 -8.44
N GLU A 378 -25.79 -6.33 -8.17
CA GLU A 378 -25.99 -6.86 -6.84
C GLU A 378 -24.65 -6.95 -6.10
N ARG A 379 -24.63 -6.54 -4.82
CA ARG A 379 -23.49 -6.70 -3.93
C ARG A 379 -23.56 -8.06 -3.25
N TYR A 380 -22.42 -8.74 -3.20
CA TYR A 380 -22.26 -10.02 -2.52
C TYR A 380 -21.53 -9.86 -1.18
N VAL A 381 -21.77 -10.80 -0.28
CA VAL A 381 -20.88 -11.00 0.87
C VAL A 381 -19.59 -11.64 0.37
N ALA A 382 -18.44 -11.24 0.91
CA ALA A 382 -17.16 -11.80 0.54
C ALA A 382 -17.05 -13.26 1.01
N GLU A 383 -17.20 -14.19 0.06
CA GLU A 383 -17.10 -15.63 0.30
C GLU A 383 -15.79 -16.19 -0.27
N TYR A 384 -15.31 -17.26 0.36
CA TYR A 384 -14.07 -17.96 0.03
C TYR A 384 -14.34 -19.46 -0.04
N CYS A 385 -13.55 -20.17 -0.85
CA CYS A 385 -13.63 -21.61 -0.97
C CYS A 385 -13.22 -22.28 0.35
N ASP A 386 -14.05 -23.19 0.86
CA ASP A 386 -13.77 -23.91 2.12
C ASP A 386 -12.54 -24.82 2.05
N ASP A 387 -12.21 -25.31 0.84
CA ASP A 387 -11.11 -26.26 0.65
C ASP A 387 -9.74 -25.60 0.51
N CYS A 388 -9.65 -24.46 -0.20
CA CYS A 388 -8.36 -23.81 -0.53
C CYS A 388 -8.23 -22.36 -0.05
N GLY A 389 -9.34 -21.75 0.44
CA GLY A 389 -9.36 -20.35 0.88
C GLY A 389 -9.33 -19.31 -0.24
N ALA A 390 -9.41 -19.73 -1.52
CA ALA A 390 -9.46 -18.80 -2.65
C ALA A 390 -10.79 -18.03 -2.66
N PRO A 391 -10.79 -16.76 -3.11
CA PRO A 391 -12.02 -15.99 -3.23
C PRO A 391 -12.96 -16.62 -4.28
N LEU A 392 -14.26 -16.60 -4.02
CA LEU A 392 -15.27 -16.97 -5.00
C LEU A 392 -15.60 -15.79 -5.91
N PHE A 393 -15.92 -16.06 -7.16
CA PHE A 393 -16.19 -15.08 -8.19
C PHE A 393 -17.61 -15.27 -8.74
N ALA A 394 -18.25 -14.18 -9.15
CA ALA A 394 -19.53 -14.28 -9.84
C ALA A 394 -19.34 -14.81 -11.27
N ASP A 395 -20.13 -15.80 -11.64
CA ASP A 395 -20.23 -16.30 -13.01
C ASP A 395 -21.17 -15.41 -13.87
N PRO A 396 -21.34 -15.68 -15.18
CA PRO A 396 -22.28 -14.93 -16.01
C PRO A 396 -23.74 -15.02 -15.59
N SER A 397 -24.17 -15.99 -14.76
CA SER A 397 -25.53 -16.05 -14.22
C SER A 397 -25.71 -15.25 -12.93
N GLY A 398 -24.60 -14.94 -12.25
CA GLY A 398 -24.56 -14.29 -10.94
C GLY A 398 -24.38 -15.28 -9.79
N GLU A 399 -24.08 -16.54 -10.06
CA GLU A 399 -23.75 -17.52 -9.04
C GLU A 399 -22.28 -17.37 -8.61
N LEU A 400 -22.01 -17.56 -7.32
CA LEU A 400 -20.64 -17.54 -6.78
C LEU A 400 -19.98 -18.90 -6.99
N VAL A 401 -18.86 -18.91 -7.69
CA VAL A 401 -18.14 -20.12 -8.08
C VAL A 401 -16.65 -19.97 -7.79
N HIS A 402 -15.98 -21.12 -7.58
CA HIS A 402 -14.53 -21.21 -7.56
C HIS A 402 -13.99 -21.09 -8.99
N ALA A 403 -12.90 -20.33 -9.18
CA ALA A 403 -12.26 -20.20 -10.48
C ALA A 403 -11.36 -21.41 -10.73
N GLU A 404 -11.58 -22.13 -11.83
CA GLU A 404 -10.80 -23.32 -12.18
C GLU A 404 -10.41 -23.32 -13.66
N MET A 405 -9.13 -23.55 -13.92
CA MET A 405 -8.66 -23.75 -15.28
C MET A 405 -9.19 -25.08 -15.85
N PRO A 406 -9.53 -25.14 -17.17
CA PRO A 406 -9.97 -26.38 -17.78
C PRO A 406 -8.95 -27.52 -17.62
N GLU A 407 -9.44 -28.76 -17.35
CA GLU A 407 -8.61 -29.94 -17.10
C GLU A 407 -7.60 -30.27 -18.23
N ASP A 408 -7.95 -29.95 -19.47
CA ASP A 408 -7.11 -30.18 -20.66
C ASP A 408 -5.99 -29.13 -20.83
N THR A 409 -5.89 -28.18 -19.90
CA THR A 409 -4.85 -27.13 -19.98
C THR A 409 -3.48 -27.75 -19.68
N PRO A 410 -2.43 -27.49 -20.50
CA PRO A 410 -1.08 -28.01 -20.24
C PRO A 410 -0.64 -27.61 -18.83
N ALA A 411 -0.51 -28.58 -17.94
CA ALA A 411 -0.14 -28.36 -16.57
C ALA A 411 1.22 -27.67 -16.44
N GLY A 412 1.24 -26.39 -16.20
CA GLY A 412 2.30 -25.77 -15.44
C GLY A 412 2.12 -26.23 -13.99
N ASN A 413 3.17 -26.69 -13.36
CA ASN A 413 3.15 -27.37 -12.07
C ASN A 413 2.67 -26.55 -10.86
N GLU A 414 1.96 -25.44 -11.04
CA GLU A 414 1.58 -24.54 -9.95
C GLU A 414 0.18 -23.97 -10.22
N HIS A 415 -0.72 -24.18 -9.28
CA HIS A 415 -2.03 -23.53 -9.27
C HIS A 415 -1.85 -22.07 -8.80
N PHE A 416 -2.17 -21.13 -9.65
CA PHE A 416 -2.28 -19.72 -9.28
C PHE A 416 -3.72 -19.45 -8.84
N HIS A 417 -3.88 -18.82 -7.70
CA HIS A 417 -5.17 -18.42 -7.13
C HIS A 417 -5.34 -16.92 -7.19
#